data_2ae4e6353d6cd0d751bc12b5da56092d
#
_entry.id   2ae4e6353d6cd0d751bc12b5da56092d
#
_cell.length_a   1.000
_cell.length_b   1.000
_cell.length_c   1.000
_cell.angle_alpha   90.00
_cell.angle_beta   90.00
_cell.angle_gamma   90.00
#
_symmetry.space_group_name_H-M   'P 1'
#
loop_
_entity.id
_entity.type
_entity.pdbx_description
1 polymer ?
#
loop_
_entity_poly.entity_id
_entity_poly.type
_entity_poly.pdbx_seq_one_letter_code
_entity_poly.pdbx_strand_id
1 'polypeptide(L)'
;SLAAIAAADNAGIPMDKIIACTESFHGAGRRFEILKRIDGITIADDYAHHPRELEATLTTAMGMGFNRVWAVFQPFTYSRTAMLFDDFCRVLSIPDKTVLTEIMGSRERNTYNIYSSQLAEKIPGCVWFSTFEEVADYVVKNVEKGDLVITLGCGDVYKAAKLMIKKLEKQG
;
A
#
# COMPACT_ATOMS: atom_id res chain seq x y z
N SER A 1 -13.78 -14.72 0.91
CA SER A 1 -13.85 -16.13 1.34
C SER A 1 -15.27 -16.71 1.31
N LEU A 2 -16.35 -15.98 1.66
CA LEU A 2 -17.72 -16.51 1.63
C LEU A 2 -18.12 -17.12 0.27
N ALA A 3 -17.79 -16.46 -0.83
CA ALA A 3 -18.06 -16.98 -2.17
C ALA A 3 -17.30 -18.29 -2.45
N ALA A 4 -16.04 -18.39 -1.97
CA ALA A 4 -15.26 -19.61 -2.13
C ALA A 4 -15.80 -20.76 -1.26
N ILE A 5 -16.25 -20.48 -0.05
CA ILE A 5 -16.91 -21.42 0.84
C ILE A 5 -18.18 -21.95 0.18
N ALA A 6 -19.05 -21.04 -0.28
CA ALA A 6 -20.30 -21.41 -0.95
C ALA A 6 -20.07 -22.23 -2.25
N ALA A 7 -19.06 -21.89 -3.03
CA ALA A 7 -18.70 -22.64 -4.24
C ALA A 7 -18.19 -24.05 -3.91
N ALA A 8 -17.35 -24.17 -2.87
CA ALA A 8 -16.82 -25.46 -2.42
C ALA A 8 -17.92 -26.37 -1.84
N ASP A 9 -18.83 -25.81 -1.02
CA ASP A 9 -19.99 -26.50 -0.48
C ASP A 9 -20.92 -27.01 -1.61
N ASN A 10 -21.22 -26.14 -2.58
CA ASN A 10 -22.02 -26.53 -3.77
C ASN A 10 -21.31 -27.56 -4.64
N ALA A 11 -19.98 -27.65 -4.60
CA ALA A 11 -19.21 -28.70 -5.27
C ALA A 11 -19.15 -30.03 -4.47
N GLY A 12 -19.82 -30.11 -3.31
CA GLY A 12 -19.88 -31.28 -2.46
C GLY A 12 -18.62 -31.53 -1.61
N ILE A 13 -17.79 -30.53 -1.40
CA ILE A 13 -16.63 -30.65 -0.52
C ILE A 13 -17.13 -30.64 0.94
N PRO A 14 -16.71 -31.60 1.79
CA PRO A 14 -17.11 -31.64 3.20
C PRO A 14 -16.74 -30.34 3.95
N MET A 15 -17.67 -29.84 4.79
CA MET A 15 -17.54 -28.55 5.47
C MET A 15 -16.32 -28.48 6.39
N ASP A 16 -15.95 -29.57 7.04
CA ASP A 16 -14.74 -29.67 7.87
C ASP A 16 -13.46 -29.39 7.06
N LYS A 17 -13.38 -29.88 5.84
CA LYS A 17 -12.27 -29.58 4.91
C LYS A 17 -12.28 -28.12 4.44
N ILE A 18 -13.48 -27.58 4.15
CA ILE A 18 -13.65 -26.18 3.76
C ILE A 18 -13.16 -25.27 4.88
N ILE A 19 -13.54 -25.54 6.13
CA ILE A 19 -13.13 -24.78 7.31
C ILE A 19 -11.61 -24.85 7.47
N ALA A 20 -11.02 -26.05 7.49
CA ALA A 20 -9.59 -26.23 7.64
C ALA A 20 -8.78 -25.48 6.55
N CYS A 21 -9.22 -25.55 5.28
CA CYS A 21 -8.58 -24.81 4.21
C CYS A 21 -8.75 -23.28 4.35
N THR A 22 -9.89 -22.82 4.85
CA THR A 22 -10.14 -21.39 5.07
C THR A 22 -9.31 -20.84 6.21
N GLU A 23 -9.13 -21.61 7.29
CA GLU A 23 -8.27 -21.23 8.44
C GLU A 23 -6.79 -21.17 8.06
N SER A 24 -6.34 -22.04 7.16
CA SER A 24 -4.96 -22.05 6.66
C SER A 24 -4.70 -21.03 5.56
N PHE A 25 -5.74 -20.35 5.05
CA PHE A 25 -5.59 -19.39 3.97
C PHE A 25 -5.14 -18.02 4.49
N HIS A 26 -3.90 -17.66 4.18
CA HIS A 26 -3.29 -16.39 4.60
C HIS A 26 -3.57 -15.20 3.67
N GLY A 27 -4.53 -15.32 2.76
CA GLY A 27 -4.89 -14.27 1.80
C GLY A 27 -4.17 -14.40 0.46
N ALA A 28 -4.56 -13.58 -0.49
CA ALA A 28 -3.81 -13.40 -1.73
C ALA A 28 -2.66 -12.45 -1.46
N GLY A 29 -1.49 -12.74 -2.01
CA GLY A 29 -0.33 -11.85 -1.91
C GLY A 29 -0.68 -10.43 -2.36
N ARG A 30 -0.07 -9.43 -1.73
CA ARG A 30 -0.33 -8.02 -1.98
C ARG A 30 -1.80 -7.59 -1.76
N ARG A 31 -2.50 -8.16 -0.76
CA ARG A 31 -3.84 -7.74 -0.32
C ARG A 31 -3.81 -7.53 1.19
N PHE A 32 -3.44 -6.33 1.61
CA PHE A 32 -3.11 -5.98 2.99
C PHE A 32 -2.16 -7.01 3.62
N GLU A 33 -1.14 -7.41 2.87
CA GLU A 33 -0.19 -8.45 3.27
C GLU A 33 0.83 -7.87 4.25
N ILE A 34 0.85 -8.38 5.48
CA ILE A 34 1.90 -8.03 6.44
C ILE A 34 3.18 -8.75 6.04
N LEU A 35 4.15 -7.99 5.54
CA LEU A 35 5.43 -8.53 5.09
C LEU A 35 6.37 -8.80 6.26
N LYS A 36 6.42 -7.90 7.24
CA LYS A 36 7.33 -8.01 8.39
C LYS A 36 6.88 -7.16 9.57
N ARG A 37 7.25 -7.61 10.78
CA ARG A 37 7.23 -6.80 12.00
C ARG A 37 8.64 -6.76 12.57
N ILE A 38 9.18 -5.56 12.75
CA ILE A 38 10.57 -5.31 13.19
C ILE A 38 10.54 -4.21 14.23
N ASP A 39 11.04 -4.47 15.45
CA ASP A 39 11.14 -3.50 16.54
C ASP A 39 9.85 -2.73 16.83
N GLY A 40 8.72 -3.39 16.64
CA GLY A 40 7.39 -2.81 16.85
C GLY A 40 6.87 -1.99 15.65
N ILE A 41 7.60 -1.90 14.56
CA ILE A 41 7.15 -1.35 13.27
C ILE A 41 6.54 -2.47 12.43
N THR A 42 5.40 -2.20 11.81
CA THR A 42 4.74 -3.15 10.89
C THR A 42 4.90 -2.66 9.45
N ILE A 43 5.43 -3.50 8.57
CA ILE A 43 5.53 -3.23 7.13
C ILE A 43 4.53 -4.12 6.39
N ALA A 44 3.67 -3.50 5.58
CA ALA A 44 2.67 -4.18 4.78
C ALA A 44 2.72 -3.76 3.31
N ASP A 45 2.10 -4.54 2.43
CA ASP A 45 1.91 -4.23 1.00
C ASP A 45 0.48 -4.49 0.57
N ASP A 46 -0.06 -3.59 -0.26
CA ASP A 46 -1.37 -3.75 -0.86
C ASP A 46 -1.36 -3.33 -2.34
N TYR A 47 -2.10 -4.05 -3.16
CA TYR A 47 -2.20 -3.83 -4.60
C TYR A 47 -3.09 -2.65 -4.98
N ALA A 48 -3.78 -2.03 -4.02
CA ALA A 48 -4.67 -0.90 -4.23
C ALA A 48 -3.99 0.21 -5.02
N HIS A 49 -4.63 0.62 -6.12
CA HIS A 49 -4.09 1.60 -7.06
C HIS A 49 -5.18 2.50 -7.68
N HIS A 50 -6.43 2.31 -7.31
CA HIS A 50 -7.55 3.19 -7.64
C HIS A 50 -8.02 3.91 -6.38
N PRO A 51 -8.47 5.19 -6.43
CA PRO A 51 -8.86 5.94 -5.22
C PRO A 51 -9.84 5.20 -4.31
N ARG A 52 -10.83 4.49 -4.87
CA ARG A 52 -11.79 3.70 -4.07
C ARG A 52 -11.13 2.54 -3.32
N GLU A 53 -10.16 1.88 -3.94
CA GLU A 53 -9.41 0.79 -3.29
C GLU A 53 -8.50 1.36 -2.19
N LEU A 54 -7.79 2.46 -2.49
CA LEU A 54 -6.95 3.17 -1.51
C LEU A 54 -7.77 3.62 -0.31
N GLU A 55 -8.96 4.21 -0.53
CA GLU A 55 -9.85 4.66 0.54
C GLU A 55 -10.24 3.51 1.47
N ALA A 56 -10.63 2.36 0.90
CA ALA A 56 -10.97 1.17 1.68
C ALA A 56 -9.79 0.64 2.50
N THR A 57 -8.61 0.50 1.88
CA THR A 57 -7.39 0.02 2.52
C THR A 57 -6.92 0.98 3.62
N LEU A 58 -6.86 2.29 3.32
CA LEU A 58 -6.38 3.29 4.27
C LEU A 58 -7.33 3.49 5.44
N THR A 59 -8.66 3.54 5.20
CA THR A 59 -9.66 3.62 6.27
C THR A 59 -9.57 2.40 7.19
N THR A 60 -9.39 1.21 6.62
CA THR A 60 -9.17 -0.02 7.41
C THR A 60 -7.90 0.09 8.26
N ALA A 61 -6.78 0.52 7.66
CA ALA A 61 -5.51 0.69 8.35
C ALA A 61 -5.61 1.67 9.53
N MET A 62 -6.28 2.81 9.33
CA MET A 62 -6.52 3.81 10.38
C MET A 62 -7.34 3.26 11.56
N GLY A 63 -8.23 2.31 11.30
CA GLY A 63 -9.05 1.64 12.33
C GLY A 63 -8.32 0.52 13.12
N MET A 64 -7.10 0.14 12.74
CA MET A 64 -6.38 -1.00 13.33
C MET A 64 -5.60 -0.68 14.62
N GLY A 65 -5.61 0.57 15.09
CA GLY A 65 -4.99 0.97 16.37
C GLY A 65 -3.46 1.12 16.34
N PHE A 66 -2.87 1.35 15.15
CA PHE A 66 -1.46 1.75 15.04
C PHE A 66 -1.27 3.19 15.53
N ASN A 67 -0.06 3.53 15.98
CA ASN A 67 0.25 4.88 16.43
C ASN A 67 0.14 5.90 15.28
N ARG A 68 0.72 5.54 14.12
CA ARG A 68 0.63 6.31 12.86
C ARG A 68 0.54 5.32 11.70
N VAL A 69 -0.21 5.71 10.68
CA VAL A 69 -0.29 4.99 9.40
C VAL A 69 0.44 5.79 8.34
N TRP A 70 1.42 5.16 7.71
CA TRP A 70 2.20 5.68 6.59
C TRP A 70 1.75 5.02 5.29
N ALA A 71 1.27 5.81 4.34
CA ALA A 71 1.01 5.35 2.97
C ALA A 71 2.22 5.66 2.09
N VAL A 72 2.84 4.63 1.51
CA VAL A 72 3.88 4.76 0.48
C VAL A 72 3.24 4.37 -0.84
N PHE A 73 2.87 5.36 -1.67
CA PHE A 73 2.07 5.13 -2.86
C PHE A 73 2.84 5.39 -4.15
N GLN A 74 2.70 4.45 -5.12
CA GLN A 74 3.14 4.63 -6.49
C GLN A 74 1.93 4.82 -7.39
N PRO A 75 1.70 6.02 -7.95
CA PRO A 75 0.66 6.22 -8.95
C PRO A 75 0.92 5.35 -10.18
N PHE A 76 -0.15 4.81 -10.77
CA PHE A 76 -0.07 3.94 -11.93
C PHE A 76 -0.87 4.50 -13.08
N THR A 77 -0.18 4.74 -14.17
CA THR A 77 -0.43 5.43 -15.43
C THR A 77 -0.69 6.94 -15.29
N TYR A 78 -0.20 7.67 -16.28
CA TYR A 78 -0.35 9.14 -16.33
C TYR A 78 -1.80 9.53 -16.54
N SER A 79 -2.52 8.82 -17.44
CA SER A 79 -3.93 9.09 -17.72
C SER A 79 -4.80 8.97 -16.47
N ARG A 80 -4.67 7.87 -15.72
CA ARG A 80 -5.45 7.67 -14.49
C ARG A 80 -5.10 8.71 -13.43
N THR A 81 -3.82 9.01 -13.27
CA THR A 81 -3.37 10.00 -12.29
C THR A 81 -3.94 11.38 -12.60
N ALA A 82 -3.95 11.77 -13.87
CA ALA A 82 -4.53 13.06 -14.30
C ALA A 82 -6.06 13.09 -14.14
N MET A 83 -6.75 12.02 -14.57
CA MET A 83 -8.22 11.96 -14.54
C MET A 83 -8.80 11.90 -13.12
N LEU A 84 -8.08 11.31 -12.16
CA LEU A 84 -8.53 11.09 -10.78
C LEU A 84 -7.67 11.89 -9.78
N PHE A 85 -7.09 12.99 -10.23
CA PHE A 85 -6.14 13.79 -9.44
C PHE A 85 -6.72 14.22 -8.08
N ASP A 86 -7.90 14.84 -8.09
CA ASP A 86 -8.54 15.33 -6.87
C ASP A 86 -8.96 14.18 -5.93
N ASP A 87 -9.42 13.07 -6.50
CA ASP A 87 -9.73 11.86 -5.74
C ASP A 87 -8.47 11.28 -5.07
N PHE A 88 -7.34 11.23 -5.77
CA PHE A 88 -6.06 10.82 -5.17
C PHE A 88 -5.66 11.77 -4.05
N CYS A 89 -5.74 13.10 -4.25
CA CYS A 89 -5.44 14.07 -3.21
C CYS A 89 -6.29 13.84 -1.95
N ARG A 90 -7.60 13.61 -2.14
CA ARG A 90 -8.53 13.36 -1.05
C ARG A 90 -8.19 12.09 -0.27
N VAL A 91 -8.02 10.96 -0.95
CA VAL A 91 -7.84 9.68 -0.27
C VAL A 91 -6.44 9.53 0.34
N LEU A 92 -5.43 10.11 -0.29
CA LEU A 92 -4.06 10.10 0.23
C LEU A 92 -3.84 11.12 1.37
N SER A 93 -4.85 11.90 1.71
CA SER A 93 -4.89 12.73 2.93
C SER A 93 -5.49 11.99 4.15
N ILE A 94 -5.92 10.73 4.00
CA ILE A 94 -6.49 9.92 5.10
C ILE A 94 -5.42 9.45 6.09
N PRO A 95 -4.26 8.92 5.66
CA PRO A 95 -3.24 8.45 6.58
C PRO A 95 -2.49 9.60 7.26
N ASP A 96 -1.80 9.31 8.36
CA ASP A 96 -1.01 10.31 9.10
C ASP A 96 0.18 10.83 8.30
N LYS A 97 0.74 9.99 7.43
CA LYS A 97 1.89 10.31 6.57
C LYS A 97 1.70 9.72 5.17
N THR A 98 1.99 10.52 4.17
CA THR A 98 1.99 10.08 2.78
C THR A 98 3.33 10.34 2.11
N VAL A 99 3.87 9.31 1.48
CA VAL A 99 5.09 9.35 0.69
C VAL A 99 4.76 8.85 -0.72
N LEU A 100 5.09 9.64 -1.73
CA LEU A 100 4.88 9.28 -3.12
C LEU A 100 6.18 8.89 -3.80
N THR A 101 6.09 7.99 -4.76
CA THR A 101 7.18 7.74 -5.73
C THR A 101 6.78 8.28 -7.10
N GLU A 102 7.68 8.19 -8.07
CA GLU A 102 7.39 8.53 -9.46
C GLU A 102 6.21 7.72 -10.00
N ILE A 103 5.43 8.36 -10.89
CA ILE A 103 4.33 7.69 -11.60
C ILE A 103 4.91 6.56 -12.45
N MET A 104 4.41 5.34 -12.27
CA MET A 104 4.72 4.24 -13.17
C MET A 104 3.86 4.36 -14.43
N GLY A 105 4.42 4.95 -15.48
CA GLY A 105 3.72 5.22 -16.72
C GLY A 105 3.28 3.96 -17.47
N SER A 106 3.89 2.79 -17.20
CA SER A 106 3.68 1.54 -17.93
C SER A 106 3.97 1.73 -19.43
N ARG A 107 2.95 1.63 -20.28
CA ARG A 107 3.08 1.81 -21.74
C ARG A 107 2.72 3.23 -22.20
N GLU A 108 2.31 4.11 -21.27
CA GLU A 108 1.93 5.48 -21.60
C GLU A 108 3.12 6.42 -21.65
N ARG A 109 3.04 7.41 -22.53
CA ARG A 109 3.88 8.61 -22.49
C ARG A 109 3.14 9.68 -21.69
N ASN A 110 3.87 10.51 -20.96
CA ASN A 110 3.28 11.59 -20.19
C ASN A 110 2.82 12.75 -21.09
N THR A 111 1.68 12.57 -21.77
CA THR A 111 1.02 13.62 -22.57
C THR A 111 0.13 14.53 -21.73
N TYR A 112 -0.12 14.18 -20.48
CA TYR A 112 -0.95 14.93 -19.54
C TYR A 112 -0.15 15.95 -18.73
N ASN A 113 1.17 15.95 -18.88
CA ASN A 113 2.07 16.80 -18.08
C ASN A 113 1.81 16.68 -16.56
N ILE A 114 1.57 15.45 -16.10
CA ILE A 114 1.28 15.09 -14.71
C ILE A 114 2.48 14.44 -14.02
N TYR A 115 2.76 14.82 -12.78
CA TYR A 115 3.90 14.35 -11.99
C TYR A 115 3.48 14.11 -10.54
N SER A 116 4.15 13.20 -9.86
CA SER A 116 3.90 12.92 -8.44
C SER A 116 4.13 14.13 -7.54
N SER A 117 5.04 15.02 -7.92
CA SER A 117 5.26 16.30 -7.21
C SER A 117 4.00 17.16 -7.11
N GLN A 118 3.18 17.19 -8.15
CA GLN A 118 1.92 17.95 -8.17
C GLN A 118 0.89 17.38 -7.17
N LEU A 119 0.84 16.06 -7.01
CA LEU A 119 0.03 15.43 -5.97
C LEU A 119 0.58 15.79 -4.58
N ALA A 120 1.90 15.70 -4.40
CA ALA A 120 2.54 16.01 -3.13
C ALA A 120 2.29 17.46 -2.68
N GLU A 121 2.26 18.41 -3.60
CA GLU A 121 1.94 19.82 -3.31
C GLU A 121 0.51 20.03 -2.79
N LYS A 122 -0.42 19.15 -3.17
CA LYS A 122 -1.85 19.24 -2.79
C LYS A 122 -2.22 18.45 -1.56
N ILE A 123 -1.42 17.45 -1.19
CA ILE A 123 -1.67 16.58 -0.04
C ILE A 123 -0.90 17.13 1.18
N PRO A 124 -1.56 17.49 2.28
CA PRO A 124 -0.90 18.06 3.46
C PRO A 124 0.18 17.15 4.02
N GLY A 125 1.40 17.68 4.15
CA GLY A 125 2.54 16.95 4.73
C GLY A 125 3.07 15.79 3.89
N CYS A 126 2.61 15.65 2.65
CA CYS A 126 3.11 14.66 1.71
C CYS A 126 4.51 15.03 1.21
N VAL A 127 5.32 14.02 1.01
CA VAL A 127 6.63 14.13 0.33
C VAL A 127 6.67 13.18 -0.85
N TRP A 128 7.51 13.47 -1.84
CA TRP A 128 7.76 12.56 -2.94
C TRP A 128 9.26 12.40 -3.21
N PHE A 129 9.62 11.26 -3.76
CA PHE A 129 11.00 10.94 -4.12
C PHE A 129 11.05 10.23 -5.46
N SER A 130 12.16 10.38 -6.17
CA SER A 130 12.34 9.81 -7.50
C SER A 130 12.70 8.33 -7.48
N THR A 131 13.29 7.84 -6.38
CA THR A 131 13.76 6.46 -6.24
C THR A 131 13.17 5.76 -5.03
N PHE A 132 13.09 4.43 -5.08
CA PHE A 132 12.65 3.63 -3.94
C PHE A 132 13.67 3.64 -2.79
N GLU A 133 14.94 3.86 -3.09
CA GLU A 133 16.00 4.02 -2.11
C GLU A 133 15.77 5.27 -1.25
N GLU A 134 15.49 6.41 -1.87
CA GLU A 134 15.19 7.67 -1.16
C GLU A 134 13.92 7.55 -0.31
N VAL A 135 12.87 6.89 -0.86
CA VAL A 135 11.65 6.57 -0.10
C VAL A 135 11.98 5.75 1.13
N ALA A 136 12.75 4.67 0.96
CA ALA A 136 13.11 3.79 2.07
C ALA A 136 13.97 4.51 3.11
N ASP A 137 14.93 5.33 2.69
CA ASP A 137 15.77 6.12 3.60
C ASP A 137 14.94 7.12 4.41
N TYR A 138 14.02 7.83 3.76
CA TYR A 138 13.14 8.77 4.43
C TYR A 138 12.22 8.09 5.45
N VAL A 139 11.56 6.99 5.05
CA VAL A 139 10.65 6.27 5.94
C VAL A 139 11.40 5.68 7.13
N VAL A 140 12.51 4.97 6.90
CA VAL A 140 13.30 4.33 7.97
C VAL A 140 13.88 5.35 8.97
N LYS A 141 14.19 6.54 8.51
CA LYS A 141 14.67 7.64 9.37
C LYS A 141 13.57 8.21 10.29
N ASN A 142 12.31 8.15 9.88
CA ASN A 142 11.22 8.89 10.52
C ASN A 142 10.14 7.99 11.14
N VAL A 143 10.15 6.69 10.84
CA VAL A 143 9.20 5.71 11.40
C VAL A 143 9.54 5.41 12.85
N GLU A 144 8.51 5.18 13.66
CA GLU A 144 8.63 4.90 15.08
C GLU A 144 7.93 3.60 15.46
N LYS A 145 8.26 3.09 16.63
CA LYS A 145 7.63 1.90 17.20
C LYS A 145 6.11 2.11 17.33
N GLY A 146 5.33 1.16 16.85
CA GLY A 146 3.87 1.21 16.82
C GLY A 146 3.31 1.72 15.50
N ASP A 147 4.16 2.15 14.54
CA ASP A 147 3.72 2.58 13.22
C ASP A 147 3.40 1.40 12.29
N LEU A 148 2.45 1.63 11.40
CA LEU A 148 2.23 0.84 10.20
C LEU A 148 2.76 1.60 8.98
N VAL A 149 3.60 0.97 8.19
CA VAL A 149 3.98 1.44 6.85
C VAL A 149 3.37 0.50 5.82
N ILE A 150 2.50 1.00 4.97
CA ILE A 150 1.89 0.22 3.91
C ILE A 150 2.29 0.76 2.53
N THR A 151 2.91 -0.11 1.70
CA THR A 151 3.15 0.19 0.29
C THR A 151 1.90 -0.09 -0.52
N LEU A 152 1.54 0.83 -1.41
CA LEU A 152 0.29 0.84 -2.16
C LEU A 152 0.55 1.03 -3.65
N GLY A 153 -0.01 0.15 -4.48
CA GLY A 153 0.13 0.26 -5.92
C GLY A 153 0.27 -1.08 -6.63
N CYS A 154 -0.17 -1.14 -7.88
CA CYS A 154 -0.06 -2.34 -8.73
C CYS A 154 1.29 -2.48 -9.44
N GLY A 155 2.17 -1.48 -9.31
CA GLY A 155 3.51 -1.48 -9.87
C GLY A 155 4.57 -2.08 -8.94
N ASP A 156 5.73 -1.47 -8.97
CA ASP A 156 6.97 -1.97 -8.33
C ASP A 156 7.17 -1.47 -6.90
N VAL A 157 6.23 -0.72 -6.33
CA VAL A 157 6.36 -0.08 -5.00
C VAL A 157 6.68 -1.08 -3.86
N TYR A 158 6.29 -2.33 -4.00
CA TYR A 158 6.67 -3.41 -3.07
C TYR A 158 8.21 -3.54 -2.89
N LYS A 159 8.99 -3.05 -3.87
CA LYS A 159 10.46 -3.00 -3.76
C LYS A 159 10.91 -2.04 -2.68
N ALA A 160 10.19 -0.91 -2.51
CA ALA A 160 10.45 0.02 -1.40
C ALA A 160 10.21 -0.65 -0.04
N ALA A 161 9.14 -1.47 0.11
CA ALA A 161 8.92 -2.25 1.32
C ALA A 161 10.09 -3.19 1.64
N LYS A 162 10.60 -3.91 0.63
CA LYS A 162 11.77 -4.79 0.79
C LYS A 162 13.03 -4.04 1.20
N LEU A 163 13.25 -2.83 0.64
CA LEU A 163 14.38 -1.99 1.02
C LEU A 163 14.25 -1.50 2.47
N MET A 164 13.06 -1.05 2.87
CA MET A 164 12.79 -0.64 4.25
C MET A 164 13.06 -1.78 5.25
N ILE A 165 12.55 -2.98 4.98
CA ILE A 165 12.79 -4.17 5.79
C ILE A 165 14.30 -4.42 5.95
N LYS A 166 15.03 -4.47 4.82
CA LYS A 166 16.48 -4.70 4.83
C LYS A 166 17.27 -3.63 5.60
N LYS A 167 16.81 -2.37 5.56
CA LYS A 167 17.47 -1.27 6.30
C LYS A 167 17.16 -1.34 7.79
N LEU A 168 15.91 -1.61 8.18
CA LEU A 168 15.51 -1.78 9.58
C LEU A 168 16.23 -2.97 10.24
N GLU A 169 16.33 -4.13 9.56
CA GLU A 169 17.05 -5.31 10.06
C GLU A 169 18.56 -5.07 10.28
N LYS A 170 19.14 -4.02 9.72
CA LYS A 170 20.55 -3.66 9.92
C LYS A 170 20.77 -2.66 11.07
N GLN A 171 19.71 -2.05 11.58
CA GLN A 171 19.77 -1.06 12.66
C GLN A 171 19.54 -1.68 14.04
N GLY A 172 18.87 -2.84 14.11
CA GLY A 172 18.67 -3.65 15.29
C GLY A 172 19.75 -4.72 15.44
#